data_705074ea1b7a7022415ebeec8dc6b342
#
_entry.id   705074ea1b7a7022415ebeec8dc6b342
#
_cell.length_a   1.000
_cell.length_b   1.000
_cell.length_c   1.000
_cell.angle_alpha   90.00
_cell.angle_beta   90.00
_cell.angle_gamma   90.00
#
_symmetry.space_group_name_H-M   'P 1'
#
loop_
_entity.id
_entity.type
_entity.pdbx_description
1 polymer ?
#
loop_
_entity_poly.entity_id
_entity_poly.type
_entity_poly.pdbx_seq_one_letter_code
_entity_poly.pdbx_strand_id
1 'polypeptide(L)'
;SNIFLNDNLNGKILLKTKKLNKSKLFNNASININFEQGNINFDNTYAINEKLGRITINNTKFGLYDYQSNLTGEVKLDIYNHNQFYKFFPVSKKKRSKKSFSKIKFNFTFNLNNSEFLIDRVHFMDKNNKILQSKEVDDYVENNFDTVFKFSNKVLFKNFIKTVVNTYLDEG
;
A
#
# COMPACT_ATOMS: atom_id res chain seq x y z
N SER A 1 21.10 20.69 -10.41
CA SER A 1 19.69 21.06 -10.50
C SER A 1 18.88 19.79 -10.82
N ASN A 2 17.90 19.48 -10.00
CA ASN A 2 17.12 18.28 -10.16
C ASN A 2 16.07 18.53 -11.28
N ILE A 3 16.32 17.99 -12.47
CA ILE A 3 15.48 18.20 -13.67
C ILE A 3 14.00 17.88 -13.38
N PHE A 4 13.74 16.90 -12.53
CA PHE A 4 12.37 16.47 -12.21
C PHE A 4 11.59 17.42 -11.28
N LEU A 5 12.26 18.38 -10.65
CA LEU A 5 11.64 19.40 -9.78
C LEU A 5 11.63 20.79 -10.45
N ASN A 6 11.75 20.83 -11.77
CA ASN A 6 11.67 22.05 -12.53
C ASN A 6 10.20 22.47 -12.71
N ASP A 7 9.85 23.69 -12.27
CA ASP A 7 8.49 24.25 -12.36
C ASP A 7 7.96 24.34 -13.80
N ASN A 8 8.84 24.30 -14.79
CA ASN A 8 8.47 24.32 -16.21
C ASN A 8 8.25 22.91 -16.78
N LEU A 9 8.54 21.84 -16.03
CA LEU A 9 8.33 20.48 -16.47
C LEU A 9 6.88 20.06 -16.21
N ASN A 10 6.13 19.87 -17.29
CA ASN A 10 4.80 19.30 -17.25
C ASN A 10 4.74 18.09 -18.18
N GLY A 11 4.22 16.99 -17.69
CA GLY A 11 4.14 15.78 -18.51
C GLY A 11 3.59 14.58 -17.73
N LYS A 12 3.34 13.52 -18.50
CA LYS A 12 2.83 12.26 -17.96
C LYS A 12 3.57 11.09 -18.58
N ILE A 13 4.05 10.18 -17.73
CA ILE A 13 4.60 8.89 -18.16
C ILE A 13 3.64 7.80 -17.71
N LEU A 14 3.22 6.96 -18.63
CA LEU A 14 2.36 5.82 -18.38
C LEU A 14 3.07 4.53 -18.80
N LEU A 15 3.45 3.71 -17.82
CA LEU A 15 4.06 2.41 -18.06
C LEU A 15 3.03 1.31 -17.74
N LYS A 16 2.76 0.43 -18.71
CA LYS A 16 1.84 -0.69 -18.54
C LYS A 16 2.56 -2.02 -18.78
N THR A 17 2.27 -2.99 -17.94
CA THR A 17 2.73 -4.37 -18.14
C THR A 17 1.59 -5.36 -17.93
N LYS A 18 1.50 -6.36 -18.79
CA LYS A 18 0.53 -7.45 -18.67
C LYS A 18 1.09 -8.67 -17.94
N LYS A 19 2.40 -8.67 -17.63
CA LYS A 19 3.04 -9.79 -16.95
C LYS A 19 4.19 -9.30 -16.08
N LEU A 20 4.08 -9.55 -14.78
CA LEU A 20 5.14 -9.32 -13.80
C LEU A 20 5.87 -10.64 -13.54
N ASN A 21 6.95 -10.90 -14.27
CA ASN A 21 7.64 -12.21 -14.32
C ASN A 21 8.10 -12.77 -12.96
N LYS A 22 8.34 -11.91 -11.97
CA LYS A 22 8.79 -12.31 -10.63
C LYS A 22 7.74 -12.14 -9.53
N SER A 23 6.55 -11.64 -9.87
CA SER A 23 5.47 -11.46 -8.90
C SER A 23 4.49 -12.63 -8.98
N LYS A 24 4.38 -13.39 -7.89
CA LYS A 24 3.30 -14.37 -7.71
C LYS A 24 2.00 -13.70 -7.26
N LEU A 25 2.07 -12.42 -6.87
CA LEU A 25 0.97 -11.70 -6.26
C LEU A 25 0.13 -10.92 -7.27
N PHE A 26 0.77 -10.23 -8.22
CA PHE A 26 0.08 -9.42 -9.22
C PHE A 26 0.55 -9.76 -10.63
N ASN A 27 -0.40 -9.76 -11.58
CA ASN A 27 -0.15 -10.12 -12.97
C ASN A 27 0.05 -8.88 -13.84
N ASN A 28 -0.82 -7.89 -13.66
CA ASN A 28 -0.85 -6.67 -14.45
C ASN A 28 -0.53 -5.47 -13.57
N ALA A 29 0.17 -4.50 -14.12
CA ALA A 29 0.43 -3.24 -13.44
C ALA A 29 0.40 -2.06 -14.42
N SER A 30 0.04 -0.91 -13.89
CA SER A 30 0.16 0.38 -14.57
C SER A 30 0.80 1.36 -13.60
N ILE A 31 1.91 1.95 -14.01
CA ILE A 31 2.59 3.00 -13.26
C ILE A 31 2.30 4.32 -13.97
N ASN A 32 1.69 5.24 -13.25
CA ASN A 32 1.46 6.61 -13.68
C ASN A 32 2.43 7.53 -12.97
N ILE A 33 3.15 8.35 -13.73
CA ILE A 33 4.03 9.39 -13.19
C ILE A 33 3.59 10.70 -13.82
N ASN A 34 3.12 11.63 -13.01
CA ASN A 34 2.71 12.96 -13.46
C ASN A 34 3.68 13.99 -12.94
N PHE A 35 4.08 14.89 -13.82
CA PHE A 35 4.93 16.05 -13.54
C PHE A 35 4.08 17.29 -13.76
N GLU A 36 3.95 18.13 -12.76
CA GLU A 36 3.13 19.35 -12.83
C GLU A 36 3.75 20.42 -11.93
N GLN A 37 4.27 21.48 -12.53
CA GLN A 37 4.82 22.65 -11.83
C GLN A 37 5.80 22.27 -10.70
N GLY A 38 6.81 21.47 -11.01
CA GLY A 38 7.81 21.02 -10.05
C GLY A 38 7.33 19.93 -9.08
N ASN A 39 6.07 19.51 -9.17
CA ASN A 39 5.54 18.40 -8.37
C ASN A 39 5.58 17.09 -9.16
N ILE A 40 5.82 16.00 -8.43
CA ILE A 40 5.76 14.65 -8.98
C ILE A 40 4.74 13.86 -8.17
N ASN A 41 3.80 13.23 -8.85
CA ASN A 41 2.88 12.30 -8.20
C ASN A 41 2.76 10.98 -8.99
N PHE A 42 2.36 9.94 -8.28
CA PHE A 42 2.19 8.58 -8.80
C PHE A 42 0.74 8.11 -8.68
N ASP A 43 -0.20 9.03 -8.64
CA ASP A 43 -1.60 8.75 -8.42
C ASP A 43 -2.17 7.86 -9.54
N ASN A 44 -3.11 7.00 -9.14
CA ASN A 44 -3.70 5.99 -10.01
C ASN A 44 -2.71 4.92 -10.51
N THR A 45 -1.51 4.82 -9.91
CA THR A 45 -0.65 3.64 -10.09
C THR A 45 -1.34 2.43 -9.47
N TYR A 46 -1.38 1.31 -10.19
CA TYR A 46 -2.04 0.11 -9.69
C TYR A 46 -1.35 -1.18 -10.12
N ALA A 47 -1.62 -2.24 -9.36
CA ALA A 47 -1.35 -3.62 -9.76
C ALA A 47 -2.56 -4.51 -9.49
N ILE A 48 -2.84 -5.46 -10.38
CA ILE A 48 -4.01 -6.34 -10.32
C ILE A 48 -3.60 -7.80 -10.32
N ASN A 49 -4.28 -8.56 -9.47
CA ASN A 49 -4.46 -10.00 -9.61
C ASN A 49 -5.96 -10.27 -9.64
N GLU A 50 -6.48 -10.73 -10.76
CA GLU A 50 -7.92 -10.95 -10.98
C GLU A 50 -8.56 -11.88 -9.94
N LYS A 51 -7.78 -12.79 -9.36
CA LYS A 51 -8.24 -13.73 -8.33
C LYS A 51 -8.11 -13.19 -6.91
N LEU A 52 -7.17 -12.29 -6.65
CA LEU A 52 -6.88 -11.79 -5.30
C LEU A 52 -7.50 -10.42 -5.05
N GLY A 53 -7.21 -9.47 -5.95
CA GLY A 53 -7.60 -8.08 -5.77
C GLY A 53 -6.74 -7.09 -6.54
N ARG A 54 -6.92 -5.80 -6.22
CA ARG A 54 -6.22 -4.68 -6.84
C ARG A 54 -5.57 -3.83 -5.76
N ILE A 55 -4.30 -3.53 -5.91
CA ILE A 55 -3.60 -2.46 -5.20
C ILE A 55 -3.66 -1.19 -6.04
N THR A 56 -3.98 -0.06 -5.40
CA THR A 56 -3.92 1.27 -6.02
C THR A 56 -3.16 2.22 -5.11
N ILE A 57 -2.32 3.06 -5.69
CA ILE A 57 -1.58 4.13 -4.99
C ILE A 57 -2.22 5.46 -5.38
N ASN A 58 -2.53 6.29 -4.40
CA ASN A 58 -3.15 7.61 -4.57
C ASN A 58 -2.61 8.61 -3.55
N ASN A 59 -2.99 9.88 -3.72
CA ASN A 59 -2.63 10.98 -2.84
C ASN A 59 -1.12 11.07 -2.59
N THR A 60 -0.35 10.79 -3.63
CA THR A 60 1.09 10.76 -3.53
C THR A 60 1.68 12.15 -3.59
N LYS A 61 2.71 12.40 -2.77
CA LYS A 61 3.49 13.63 -2.76
C LYS A 61 4.96 13.29 -2.68
N PHE A 62 5.73 13.83 -3.59
CA PHE A 62 7.17 13.78 -3.53
C PHE A 62 7.69 15.04 -2.85
N GLY A 63 8.59 14.90 -1.90
CA GLY A 63 9.18 16.02 -1.17
C GLY A 63 10.62 15.77 -0.78
N LEU A 64 11.36 16.87 -0.61
CA LEU A 64 12.70 16.85 -0.06
C LEU A 64 12.62 17.39 1.38
N TYR A 65 12.89 16.53 2.36
CA TYR A 65 12.98 16.88 3.76
C TYR A 65 14.37 16.51 4.30
N ASP A 66 15.09 17.44 4.90
CA ASP A 66 16.43 17.24 5.48
C ASP A 66 17.38 16.50 4.52
N TYR A 67 17.44 16.96 3.26
CA TYR A 67 18.22 16.34 2.18
C TYR A 67 17.82 14.92 1.81
N GLN A 68 16.68 14.44 2.32
CA GLN A 68 16.14 13.13 2.00
C GLN A 68 14.94 13.25 1.03
N SER A 69 14.97 12.44 0.00
CA SER A 69 13.87 12.35 -0.96
C SER A 69 12.82 11.38 -0.45
N ASN A 70 11.64 11.89 -0.10
CA ASN A 70 10.54 11.09 0.41
C ASN A 70 9.35 11.10 -0.55
N LEU A 71 8.74 9.95 -0.72
CA LEU A 71 7.46 9.78 -1.38
C LEU A 71 6.44 9.35 -0.31
N THR A 72 5.46 10.20 -0.06
CA THR A 72 4.32 9.86 0.81
C THR A 72 3.09 9.55 -0.02
N GLY A 73 2.13 8.82 0.55
CA GLY A 73 0.89 8.53 -0.15
C GLY A 73 0.00 7.52 0.57
N GLU A 74 -1.04 7.11 -0.12
CA GLU A 74 -1.98 6.10 0.35
C GLU A 74 -1.93 4.88 -0.58
N VAL A 75 -1.94 3.70 0.01
CA VAL A 75 -2.16 2.42 -0.69
C VAL A 75 -3.52 1.89 -0.31
N LYS A 76 -4.31 1.51 -1.31
CA LYS A 76 -5.58 0.82 -1.12
C LYS A 76 -5.53 -0.55 -1.77
N LEU A 77 -5.85 -1.58 -1.02
CA LEU A 77 -6.03 -2.94 -1.49
C LEU A 77 -7.53 -3.27 -1.52
N ASP A 78 -8.10 -3.38 -2.70
CA ASP A 78 -9.45 -3.90 -2.92
C ASP A 78 -9.37 -5.44 -3.03
N ILE A 79 -10.13 -6.17 -2.20
CA ILE A 79 -10.09 -7.63 -2.12
C ILE A 79 -11.25 -8.20 -2.95
N TYR A 80 -10.93 -8.95 -4.00
CA TYR A 80 -11.93 -9.57 -4.87
C TYR A 80 -12.37 -10.95 -4.37
N ASN A 81 -11.45 -11.68 -3.74
CA ASN A 81 -11.70 -13.02 -3.22
C ASN A 81 -11.00 -13.23 -1.88
N HIS A 82 -11.79 -13.24 -0.80
CA HIS A 82 -11.26 -13.42 0.56
C HIS A 82 -10.59 -14.78 0.76
N ASN A 83 -11.07 -15.85 0.12
CA ASN A 83 -10.43 -17.16 0.25
C ASN A 83 -9.01 -17.16 -0.34
N GLN A 84 -8.80 -16.49 -1.47
CA GLN A 84 -7.46 -16.34 -2.05
C GLN A 84 -6.61 -15.40 -1.23
N PHE A 85 -7.18 -14.32 -0.74
CA PHE A 85 -6.51 -13.38 0.17
C PHE A 85 -6.00 -14.10 1.43
N TYR A 86 -6.86 -14.89 2.10
CA TYR A 86 -6.49 -15.63 3.31
C TYR A 86 -5.50 -16.78 3.04
N LYS A 87 -5.42 -17.32 1.83
CA LYS A 87 -4.35 -18.24 1.45
C LYS A 87 -3.02 -17.54 1.30
N PHE A 88 -3.05 -16.34 0.74
CA PHE A 88 -1.83 -15.55 0.53
C PHE A 88 -1.31 -14.94 1.83
N PHE A 89 -2.20 -14.37 2.64
CA PHE A 89 -1.95 -13.89 4.00
C PHE A 89 -2.57 -14.87 4.99
N PRO A 90 -1.82 -15.87 5.48
CA PRO A 90 -2.42 -16.98 6.23
C PRO A 90 -3.18 -16.50 7.47
N VAL A 91 -4.50 -16.67 7.43
CA VAL A 91 -5.44 -16.36 8.51
C VAL A 91 -6.10 -17.64 8.96
N SER A 92 -6.24 -17.84 10.27
CA SER A 92 -6.93 -19.00 10.84
C SER A 92 -8.39 -19.09 10.37
N LYS A 93 -8.84 -20.28 10.02
CA LYS A 93 -10.23 -20.51 9.58
C LYS A 93 -11.25 -20.03 10.62
N LYS A 94 -10.97 -20.22 11.92
CA LYS A 94 -11.84 -19.78 13.02
C LYS A 94 -12.07 -18.27 13.09
N LYS A 95 -11.10 -17.46 12.60
CA LYS A 95 -11.16 -16.00 12.60
C LYS A 95 -11.91 -15.42 11.41
N ARG A 96 -11.96 -16.13 10.27
CA ARG A 96 -12.47 -15.61 9.00
C ARG A 96 -13.96 -15.27 8.98
N SER A 97 -14.75 -15.83 9.90
CA SER A 97 -16.19 -15.60 10.01
C SER A 97 -16.58 -14.53 11.03
N LYS A 98 -15.65 -14.03 11.83
CA LYS A 98 -15.94 -13.09 12.93
C LYS A 98 -16.26 -11.68 12.44
N LYS A 99 -15.49 -11.17 11.52
CA LYS A 99 -15.64 -9.84 10.92
C LYS A 99 -15.44 -9.91 9.41
N SER A 100 -16.05 -8.98 8.69
CA SER A 100 -15.87 -8.84 7.24
C SER A 100 -15.33 -7.48 6.90
N PHE A 101 -14.46 -7.42 5.92
CA PHE A 101 -13.97 -6.19 5.30
C PHE A 101 -13.77 -6.45 3.81
N SER A 102 -13.76 -5.42 3.00
CA SER A 102 -13.60 -5.55 1.56
C SER A 102 -12.33 -4.89 1.06
N LYS A 103 -11.79 -3.96 1.86
CA LYS A 103 -10.63 -3.16 1.49
C LYS A 103 -9.74 -2.94 2.71
N ILE A 104 -8.43 -2.78 2.43
CA ILE A 104 -7.45 -2.30 3.40
C ILE A 104 -6.80 -1.06 2.79
N LYS A 105 -6.77 0.03 3.56
CA LYS A 105 -6.06 1.25 3.20
C LYS A 105 -4.96 1.53 4.21
N PHE A 106 -3.81 1.97 3.76
CA PHE A 106 -2.73 2.42 4.63
C PHE A 106 -1.98 3.60 4.03
N ASN A 107 -1.51 4.47 4.90
CA ASN A 107 -0.62 5.57 4.53
C ASN A 107 0.82 5.08 4.61
N PHE A 108 1.65 5.62 3.74
CA PHE A 108 3.06 5.26 3.70
C PHE A 108 3.95 6.49 3.50
N THR A 109 5.17 6.35 4.00
CA THR A 109 6.31 7.17 3.63
C THR A 109 7.41 6.25 3.12
N PHE A 110 7.89 6.52 1.90
CA PHE A 110 8.99 5.80 1.29
C PHE A 110 10.19 6.75 1.14
N ASN A 111 11.29 6.44 1.82
CA ASN A 111 12.54 7.16 1.69
C ASN A 111 13.33 6.58 0.51
N LEU A 112 13.54 7.40 -0.53
CA LEU A 112 14.21 6.96 -1.74
C LEU A 112 15.73 6.81 -1.55
N ASN A 113 16.32 7.49 -0.58
CA ASN A 113 17.77 7.47 -0.36
C ASN A 113 18.24 6.12 0.23
N ASN A 114 17.47 5.56 1.16
CA ASN A 114 17.82 4.32 1.84
C ASN A 114 16.86 3.16 1.52
N SER A 115 15.84 3.40 0.67
CA SER A 115 14.80 2.42 0.30
C SER A 115 14.00 1.89 1.50
N GLU A 116 13.79 2.74 2.49
CA GLU A 116 13.00 2.42 3.67
C GLU A 116 11.53 2.82 3.48
N PHE A 117 10.65 1.96 3.96
CA PHE A 117 9.22 2.09 3.81
C PHE A 117 8.55 2.04 5.19
N LEU A 118 7.87 3.12 5.55
CA LEU A 118 7.14 3.27 6.81
C LEU A 118 5.64 3.25 6.55
N ILE A 119 4.89 2.56 7.41
CA ILE A 119 3.42 2.60 7.41
C ILE A 119 2.98 3.22 8.73
N ASP A 120 2.20 4.30 8.66
CA ASP A 120 1.78 5.07 9.83
C ASP A 120 0.30 4.88 10.20
N ARG A 121 -0.51 4.40 9.26
CA ARG A 121 -1.95 4.28 9.48
C ARG A 121 -2.55 3.16 8.64
N VAL A 122 -3.39 2.32 9.26
CA VAL A 122 -4.10 1.24 8.58
C VAL A 122 -5.58 1.31 8.86
N HIS A 123 -6.41 1.25 7.82
CA HIS A 123 -7.86 1.21 7.95
C HIS A 123 -8.43 0.03 7.19
N PHE A 124 -9.31 -0.70 7.86
CA PHE A 124 -10.21 -1.66 7.22
C PHE A 124 -11.46 -0.93 6.74
N MET A 125 -11.99 -1.36 5.60
CA MET A 125 -13.17 -0.70 5.01
C MET A 125 -14.13 -1.74 4.44
N ASP A 126 -15.43 -1.40 4.49
CA ASP A 126 -16.45 -2.17 3.79
C ASP A 126 -16.45 -1.90 2.27
N LYS A 127 -17.37 -2.52 1.55
CA LYS A 127 -17.53 -2.32 0.10
C LYS A 127 -17.89 -0.88 -0.29
N ASN A 128 -18.51 -0.13 0.62
CA ASN A 128 -18.97 1.25 0.40
C ASN A 128 -17.91 2.30 0.83
N ASN A 129 -16.69 1.87 1.16
CA ASN A 129 -15.59 2.69 1.69
C ASN A 129 -15.85 3.25 3.10
N LYS A 130 -16.80 2.71 3.84
CA LYS A 130 -16.96 3.06 5.25
C LYS A 130 -15.82 2.44 6.05
N ILE A 131 -15.15 3.25 6.86
CA ILE A 131 -14.07 2.79 7.75
C ILE A 131 -14.68 1.91 8.84
N LEU A 132 -14.07 0.75 9.03
CA LEU A 132 -14.36 -0.20 10.09
C LEU A 132 -13.26 -0.02 11.14
N GLN A 133 -13.57 0.74 12.18
CA GLN A 133 -12.58 1.05 13.21
C GLN A 133 -12.15 -0.21 13.98
N SER A 134 -10.90 -0.22 14.40
CA SER A 134 -10.29 -1.28 15.18
C SER A 134 -9.24 -0.68 16.08
N LYS A 135 -9.55 -0.59 17.37
CA LYS A 135 -8.63 -0.03 18.36
C LYS A 135 -7.34 -0.85 18.44
N GLU A 136 -7.46 -2.18 18.44
CA GLU A 136 -6.30 -3.07 18.51
C GLU A 136 -5.38 -2.93 17.30
N VAL A 137 -5.94 -2.63 16.11
CA VAL A 137 -5.12 -2.35 14.92
C VAL A 137 -4.41 -1.01 15.06
N ASP A 138 -5.11 0.01 15.54
CA ASP A 138 -4.53 1.34 15.75
C ASP A 138 -3.41 1.26 16.79
N ASP A 139 -3.65 0.62 17.94
CA ASP A 139 -2.66 0.38 18.99
C ASP A 139 -1.45 -0.44 18.46
N TYR A 140 -1.70 -1.47 17.63
CA TYR A 140 -0.62 -2.24 17.02
C TYR A 140 0.24 -1.40 16.09
N VAL A 141 -0.37 -0.60 15.23
CA VAL A 141 0.36 0.27 14.27
C VAL A 141 1.15 1.33 15.03
N GLU A 142 0.57 1.96 16.04
CA GLU A 142 1.23 2.97 16.86
C GLU A 142 2.44 2.40 17.61
N ASN A 143 2.30 1.24 18.24
CA ASN A 143 3.39 0.58 18.94
C ASN A 143 4.50 0.05 18.01
N ASN A 144 4.26 -0.05 16.72
CA ASN A 144 5.22 -0.50 15.72
C ASN A 144 5.53 0.56 14.66
N PHE A 145 5.22 1.83 14.96
CA PHE A 145 5.40 2.96 14.05
C PHE A 145 6.85 3.07 13.53
N ASP A 146 7.84 2.81 14.39
CA ASP A 146 9.26 2.83 14.05
C ASP A 146 9.73 1.58 13.28
N THR A 147 8.81 0.66 12.98
CA THR A 147 9.14 -0.53 12.20
C THR A 147 9.34 -0.13 10.74
N VAL A 148 10.58 0.07 10.37
CA VAL A 148 10.97 0.39 9.00
C VAL A 148 11.11 -0.88 8.19
N PHE A 149 10.36 -0.98 7.09
CA PHE A 149 10.49 -2.09 6.15
C PHE A 149 11.42 -1.70 5.01
N LYS A 150 12.50 -2.46 4.80
CA LYS A 150 13.26 -2.32 3.56
C LYS A 150 12.43 -2.87 2.40
N PHE A 151 12.28 -2.11 1.34
CA PHE A 151 11.44 -2.45 0.18
C PHE A 151 11.80 -3.82 -0.44
N SER A 152 13.05 -4.25 -0.31
CA SER A 152 13.51 -5.57 -0.72
C SER A 152 12.97 -6.72 0.14
N ASN A 153 12.47 -6.45 1.35
CA ASN A 153 12.05 -7.49 2.28
C ASN A 153 10.54 -7.78 2.19
N LYS A 154 10.17 -8.55 1.16
CA LYS A 154 8.78 -9.01 0.93
C LYS A 154 8.20 -9.81 2.11
N VAL A 155 9.05 -10.48 2.89
CA VAL A 155 8.62 -11.32 4.03
C VAL A 155 8.12 -10.43 5.16
N LEU A 156 8.81 -9.36 5.48
CA LEU A 156 8.40 -8.41 6.53
C LEU A 156 7.06 -7.75 6.17
N PHE A 157 6.91 -7.26 4.95
CA PHE A 157 5.65 -6.67 4.50
C PHE A 157 4.48 -7.68 4.57
N LYS A 158 4.71 -8.91 4.11
CA LYS A 158 3.70 -9.97 4.19
C LYS A 158 3.32 -10.29 5.63
N ASN A 159 4.30 -10.35 6.53
CA ASN A 159 4.07 -10.61 7.95
C ASN A 159 3.31 -9.45 8.60
N PHE A 160 3.65 -8.21 8.27
CA PHE A 160 2.91 -7.04 8.74
C PHE A 160 1.44 -7.12 8.36
N ILE A 161 1.11 -7.28 7.08
CA ILE A 161 -0.28 -7.39 6.59
C ILE A 161 -0.99 -8.57 7.27
N LYS A 162 -0.32 -9.73 7.40
CA LYS A 162 -0.87 -10.89 8.11
C LYS A 162 -1.21 -10.54 9.57
N THR A 163 -0.32 -9.86 10.28
CA THR A 163 -0.54 -9.50 11.68
C THR A 163 -1.70 -8.52 11.81
N VAL A 164 -1.69 -7.44 11.06
CA VAL A 164 -2.77 -6.44 11.05
C VAL A 164 -4.14 -7.08 10.78
N VAL A 165 -4.23 -7.97 9.78
CA VAL A 165 -5.47 -8.67 9.46
C VAL A 165 -5.91 -9.60 10.61
N ASN A 166 -4.98 -10.33 11.21
CA ASN A 166 -5.32 -11.20 12.34
C ASN A 166 -5.76 -10.40 13.56
N THR A 167 -5.10 -9.27 13.87
CA THR A 167 -5.49 -8.35 14.94
C THR A 167 -6.91 -7.84 14.73
N TYR A 168 -7.22 -7.33 13.54
CA TYR A 168 -8.57 -6.87 13.19
C TYR A 168 -9.64 -7.95 13.40
N LEU A 169 -9.35 -9.18 12.98
CA LEU A 169 -10.30 -10.30 13.08
C LEU A 169 -10.42 -10.87 14.50
N ASP A 170 -9.49 -10.57 15.39
CA ASP A 170 -9.52 -11.04 16.80
C ASP A 170 -10.40 -10.19 17.72
N GLU A 171 -10.66 -8.93 17.35
CA GLU A 171 -11.52 -8.01 18.12
C GLU A 171 -13.01 -8.41 18.18
N GLY A 172 -13.41 -9.55 17.65
CA GLY A 172 -14.83 -9.94 17.56
C GLY A 172 -15.21 -11.20 18.32
#